data_58340af4233018ac705dadf999db29a7
#
_entry.id   58340af4233018ac705dadf999db29a7
#
_cell.length_a   1.000
_cell.length_b   1.000
_cell.length_c   1.000
_cell.angle_alpha   90.00
_cell.angle_beta   90.00
_cell.angle_gamma   90.00
#
_symmetry.space_group_name_H-M   'P 1'
#
loop_
_entity.id
_entity.type
_entity.pdbx_description
1 polymer ?
#
loop_
_entity_poly.entity_id
_entity_poly.type
_entity_poly.pdbx_seq_one_letter_code
_entity_poly.pdbx_strand_id
1 'polypeptide(L)'
;MLFATPSWSDSPDGPVEVPAPDAGGVQPAAPSPDLSEARWYNRLPFLPVPEIAQDPDSGTTLGVLPVWLVTDDEHRIRRIIAPDILYNPNFGYGFHGRIYDYPSEDKQWSVEGGVKERVEREFDAEYTLGRLREKRWSFNGSVIYDRSGASRFFGIGNNTPRRNETNFTNQQELVQAQVGWNFTRAWQLLYTARFRVVDVLPGTLDRIASIQERFGRIRGLGTNYEQLNRLSIIYDTRDDFTAPRSGMTWVAYGGVASRSGIFNESLYSEAGIDGRVFWPLDSRTVLASHVSLHYLPSAHRLPFWALSSLGGGQTSVGGEQPLRGFGDGRFYGRNSFSATVEYRHTAFTFDAISHVEIEVAPFVDVGDVFSDAASFPIKALHKVAGVGFRGIARPSVVGYVDIGYGSDGAAVFTGINYPF
;
A
#
# COMPACT_ATOMS: atom_id res chain seq x y z
N MET A 1 3.77 -6.98 -3.30
CA MET A 1 2.90 -5.92 -3.81
C MET A 1 1.97 -6.55 -4.84
N LEU A 2 0.70 -6.65 -4.56
CA LEU A 2 -0.31 -7.21 -5.48
C LEU A 2 -1.25 -6.06 -5.82
N PHE A 3 -1.09 -5.50 -7.02
CA PHE A 3 -1.94 -4.42 -7.51
C PHE A 3 -3.29 -4.95 -7.96
N ALA A 4 -4.29 -4.23 -7.58
CA ALA A 4 -5.69 -4.58 -7.75
C ALA A 4 -6.37 -3.69 -8.77
N THR A 5 -7.18 -4.25 -9.64
CA THR A 5 -7.92 -3.53 -10.68
C THR A 5 -9.19 -4.18 -11.17
N PRO A 6 -10.13 -3.38 -11.75
CA PRO A 6 -11.53 -3.76 -11.89
C PRO A 6 -11.83 -4.84 -12.93
N SER A 7 -12.81 -5.66 -12.63
CA SER A 7 -13.44 -6.59 -13.59
C SER A 7 -14.89 -6.17 -13.85
N TRP A 8 -15.28 -6.10 -15.12
CA TRP A 8 -16.67 -6.06 -15.55
C TRP A 8 -17.13 -7.48 -15.80
N SER A 9 -18.27 -7.86 -15.23
CA SER A 9 -18.97 -9.10 -15.55
C SER A 9 -20.10 -8.79 -16.51
N ASP A 10 -19.98 -9.22 -17.78
CA ASP A 10 -21.14 -9.39 -18.66
C ASP A 10 -21.77 -10.74 -18.38
N SER A 11 -23.02 -10.75 -17.94
CA SER A 11 -23.88 -11.93 -17.95
C SER A 11 -24.79 -11.85 -19.17
N PRO A 12 -24.89 -12.93 -19.96
CA PRO A 12 -25.84 -13.01 -21.04
C PRO A 12 -27.13 -13.70 -20.53
N ASP A 13 -28.17 -12.94 -20.24
CA ASP A 13 -29.51 -13.49 -20.14
C ASP A 13 -30.46 -12.68 -20.99
N GLY A 14 -31.16 -13.42 -21.85
CA GLY A 14 -32.07 -12.91 -22.85
C GLY A 14 -33.37 -12.31 -22.28
N PRO A 15 -34.21 -11.71 -23.14
CA PRO A 15 -35.28 -10.84 -22.71
C PRO A 15 -36.44 -11.61 -22.08
N VAL A 16 -36.76 -11.32 -20.83
CA VAL A 16 -38.04 -11.66 -20.22
C VAL A 16 -39.01 -10.51 -20.51
N GLU A 17 -40.05 -10.79 -21.28
CA GLU A 17 -41.19 -9.90 -21.51
C GLU A 17 -41.92 -9.64 -20.18
N VAL A 18 -41.96 -8.37 -19.75
CA VAL A 18 -42.77 -7.88 -18.61
C VAL A 18 -43.92 -7.06 -19.19
N PRO A 19 -45.18 -7.31 -18.80
CA PRO A 19 -46.32 -6.59 -19.32
C PRO A 19 -46.35 -5.13 -18.88
N ALA A 20 -46.79 -4.25 -19.77
CA ALA A 20 -46.87 -2.81 -19.57
C ALA A 20 -47.80 -2.45 -18.40
N PRO A 21 -47.39 -1.54 -17.50
CA PRO A 21 -48.29 -0.92 -16.55
C PRO A 21 -49.00 0.29 -17.17
N ASP A 22 -50.23 0.47 -16.71
CA ASP A 22 -51.19 1.51 -17.10
C ASP A 22 -50.66 2.94 -17.03
N ALA A 23 -51.18 3.76 -17.95
CA ALA A 23 -50.92 5.18 -18.05
C ALA A 23 -51.49 5.97 -16.83
N GLY A 24 -50.69 6.16 -15.83
CA GLY A 24 -50.97 7.09 -14.72
C GLY A 24 -50.08 8.33 -14.84
N GLY A 25 -50.74 9.49 -14.78
CA GLY A 25 -50.29 10.86 -14.98
C GLY A 25 -48.82 11.20 -14.80
N VAL A 26 -48.22 11.76 -15.83
CA VAL A 26 -46.90 12.38 -15.82
C VAL A 26 -46.95 13.62 -14.89
N GLN A 27 -46.40 13.49 -13.70
CA GLN A 27 -45.99 14.67 -12.92
C GLN A 27 -44.82 15.34 -13.66
N PRO A 28 -44.81 16.66 -13.82
CA PRO A 28 -43.68 17.35 -14.42
C PRO A 28 -42.43 17.08 -13.56
N ALA A 29 -41.40 16.63 -14.21
CA ALA A 29 -40.07 16.44 -13.59
C ALA A 29 -39.65 17.73 -12.90
N ALA A 30 -39.22 17.65 -11.66
CA ALA A 30 -38.60 18.79 -10.97
C ALA A 30 -37.49 19.35 -11.87
N PRO A 31 -37.33 20.66 -11.97
CA PRO A 31 -36.29 21.27 -12.79
C PRO A 31 -34.96 20.72 -12.32
N SER A 32 -34.18 20.21 -13.28
CA SER A 32 -32.81 19.83 -13.04
C SER A 32 -32.07 20.98 -12.36
N PRO A 33 -31.27 20.77 -11.30
CA PRO A 33 -30.54 21.86 -10.70
C PRO A 33 -29.70 22.53 -11.79
N ASP A 34 -29.86 23.85 -11.87
CA ASP A 34 -29.17 24.66 -12.86
C ASP A 34 -27.66 24.56 -12.63
N LEU A 35 -26.98 23.81 -13.50
CA LEU A 35 -25.54 23.62 -13.49
C LEU A 35 -24.77 24.91 -13.85
N SER A 36 -25.46 26.06 -14.01
CA SER A 36 -24.87 27.35 -14.35
C SER A 36 -24.09 28.00 -13.21
N GLU A 37 -24.26 27.59 -11.96
CA GLU A 37 -23.30 27.87 -10.89
C GLU A 37 -22.13 26.87 -10.91
N ALA A 38 -21.42 26.82 -12.03
CA ALA A 38 -20.16 26.08 -12.08
C ALA A 38 -19.21 26.70 -11.05
N ARG A 39 -19.08 26.04 -9.92
CA ARG A 39 -18.19 26.44 -8.83
C ARG A 39 -16.80 26.64 -9.41
N TRP A 40 -16.05 27.63 -8.93
CA TRP A 40 -14.74 28.05 -9.47
C TRP A 40 -13.77 26.89 -9.73
N TYR A 41 -13.84 25.80 -8.97
CA TYR A 41 -13.01 24.61 -9.12
C TYR A 41 -13.33 23.79 -10.39
N ASN A 42 -14.52 23.91 -10.97
CA ASN A 42 -14.86 23.28 -12.27
C ASN A 42 -14.17 23.99 -13.46
N ARG A 43 -13.56 25.14 -13.22
CA ARG A 43 -12.81 25.91 -14.22
C ARG A 43 -11.31 25.63 -14.18
N LEU A 44 -10.83 24.92 -13.16
CA LEU A 44 -9.43 24.55 -13.07
C LEU A 44 -9.16 23.36 -14.01
N PRO A 45 -8.05 23.35 -14.76
CA PRO A 45 -7.66 22.21 -15.58
C PRO A 45 -7.16 21.02 -14.74
N PHE A 46 -7.14 21.14 -13.43
CA PHE A 46 -6.67 20.14 -12.48
C PHE A 46 -7.49 20.20 -11.18
N LEU A 47 -7.50 19.09 -10.45
CA LEU A 47 -8.06 19.00 -9.12
C LEU A 47 -6.97 19.35 -8.08
N PRO A 48 -7.09 20.46 -7.32
CA PRO A 48 -6.14 20.78 -6.26
C PRO A 48 -6.43 19.90 -5.03
N VAL A 49 -5.48 19.05 -4.64
CA VAL A 49 -5.58 18.22 -3.45
C VAL A 49 -4.63 18.78 -2.39
N PRO A 50 -5.11 19.22 -1.21
CA PRO A 50 -4.23 19.57 -0.11
C PRO A 50 -3.57 18.29 0.40
N GLU A 51 -2.27 18.33 0.63
CA GLU A 51 -1.50 17.22 1.19
C GLU A 51 -1.10 17.55 2.62
N ILE A 52 -1.64 16.80 3.56
CA ILE A 52 -1.35 16.95 4.98
C ILE A 52 -1.09 15.55 5.53
N ALA A 53 0.16 15.25 5.81
CA ALA A 53 0.56 13.99 6.41
C ALA A 53 1.23 14.22 7.76
N GLN A 54 0.96 13.37 8.72
CA GLN A 54 1.64 13.36 10.02
C GLN A 54 2.11 11.93 10.29
N ASP A 55 3.33 11.68 9.92
CA ASP A 55 4.00 10.41 10.16
C ASP A 55 4.82 10.50 11.46
N PRO A 56 4.75 9.50 12.36
CA PRO A 56 5.51 9.51 13.62
C PRO A 56 7.03 9.62 13.44
N ASP A 57 7.55 9.17 12.31
CA ASP A 57 8.99 9.11 12.03
C ASP A 57 9.50 10.32 11.24
N SER A 58 8.78 10.76 10.23
CA SER A 58 9.15 11.90 9.39
C SER A 58 8.59 13.24 9.89
N GLY A 59 7.58 13.22 10.76
CA GLY A 59 6.88 14.41 11.26
C GLY A 59 5.79 14.88 10.32
N THR A 60 5.39 16.16 10.45
CA THR A 60 4.31 16.74 9.67
C THR A 60 4.81 17.20 8.29
N THR A 61 4.15 16.76 7.24
CA THR A 61 4.37 17.23 5.87
C THR A 61 3.14 18.01 5.41
N LEU A 62 3.35 19.16 4.82
CA LEU A 62 2.31 20.00 4.22
C LEU A 62 2.64 20.19 2.74
N GLY A 63 1.63 20.06 1.88
CA GLY A 63 1.84 20.20 0.44
C GLY A 63 0.58 20.52 -0.33
N VAL A 64 0.76 20.68 -1.62
CA VAL A 64 -0.31 20.84 -2.60
C VAL A 64 -0.02 19.91 -3.78
N LEU A 65 -1.00 19.08 -4.10
CA LEU A 65 -0.99 18.08 -5.16
C LEU A 65 -2.03 18.45 -6.23
N PRO A 66 -1.68 19.19 -7.27
CA PRO A 66 -2.56 19.37 -8.43
C PRO A 66 -2.61 18.06 -9.23
N VAL A 67 -3.80 17.55 -9.47
CA VAL A 67 -4.04 16.29 -10.19
C VAL A 67 -4.72 16.56 -11.52
N TRP A 68 -4.06 16.22 -12.63
CA TRP A 68 -4.64 16.22 -13.97
C TRP A 68 -5.13 14.82 -14.31
N LEU A 69 -6.39 14.72 -14.72
CA LEU A 69 -7.00 13.48 -15.20
C LEU A 69 -7.18 13.58 -16.72
N VAL A 70 -6.54 12.68 -17.45
CA VAL A 70 -6.75 12.52 -18.89
C VAL A 70 -7.70 11.36 -19.12
N THR A 71 -8.84 11.64 -19.74
CA THR A 71 -9.89 10.65 -20.02
C THR A 71 -9.98 10.36 -21.51
N ASP A 72 -10.54 9.18 -21.87
CA ASP A 72 -10.95 8.85 -23.25
C ASP A 72 -12.35 9.43 -23.54
N ASP A 73 -12.85 9.15 -24.76
CA ASP A 73 -14.17 9.58 -25.22
C ASP A 73 -15.33 8.98 -24.39
N GLU A 74 -15.06 7.89 -23.66
CA GLU A 74 -16.01 7.21 -22.77
C GLU A 74 -15.88 7.73 -21.30
N HIS A 75 -15.13 8.81 -21.08
CA HIS A 75 -14.85 9.42 -19.77
C HIS A 75 -14.09 8.49 -18.80
N ARG A 76 -13.41 7.45 -19.31
CA ARG A 76 -12.55 6.59 -18.49
C ARG A 76 -11.18 7.24 -18.34
N ILE A 77 -10.65 7.22 -17.12
CA ILE A 77 -9.31 7.75 -16.83
C ILE A 77 -8.27 6.88 -17.56
N ARG A 78 -7.47 7.50 -18.41
CA ARG A 78 -6.37 6.88 -19.17
C ARG A 78 -5.01 7.27 -18.64
N ARG A 79 -4.91 8.47 -18.07
CA ARG A 79 -3.66 8.93 -17.46
C ARG A 79 -3.94 9.85 -16.31
N ILE A 80 -3.11 9.75 -15.28
CA ILE A 80 -3.08 10.67 -14.15
C ILE A 80 -1.70 11.30 -14.12
N ILE A 81 -1.63 12.62 -14.02
CA ILE A 81 -0.39 13.39 -13.84
C ILE A 81 -0.57 14.17 -12.54
N ALA A 82 0.29 13.92 -11.57
CA ALA A 82 0.14 14.44 -10.21
C ALA A 82 1.50 14.89 -9.63
N PRO A 83 2.03 16.04 -10.04
CA PRO A 83 3.17 16.63 -9.34
C PRO A 83 2.71 17.23 -8.01
N ASP A 84 3.61 17.32 -7.04
CA ASP A 84 3.36 18.04 -5.79
C ASP A 84 4.54 18.96 -5.42
N ILE A 85 4.24 19.90 -4.57
CA ILE A 85 5.22 20.70 -3.84
C ILE A 85 4.86 20.57 -2.36
N LEU A 86 5.82 20.19 -1.55
CA LEU A 86 5.62 19.93 -0.15
C LEU A 86 6.73 20.53 0.71
N TYR A 87 6.44 20.65 1.99
CA TYR A 87 7.36 21.07 3.02
C TYR A 87 7.29 20.16 4.24
N ASN A 88 8.45 19.75 4.72
CA ASN A 88 8.59 19.00 5.97
C ASN A 88 9.67 19.65 6.83
N PRO A 89 9.42 19.95 8.13
CA PRO A 89 10.41 20.62 8.98
C PRO A 89 11.75 19.88 9.13
N ASN A 90 11.75 18.54 9.03
CA ASN A 90 12.95 17.73 9.14
C ASN A 90 13.74 17.65 7.81
N PHE A 91 13.03 17.68 6.67
CA PHE A 91 13.63 17.41 5.36
C PHE A 91 13.58 18.58 4.38
N GLY A 92 12.95 19.71 4.75
CA GLY A 92 12.86 20.93 3.94
C GLY A 92 11.78 20.85 2.88
N TYR A 93 11.92 21.70 1.85
CA TYR A 93 11.04 21.69 0.68
C TYR A 93 11.31 20.46 -0.18
N GLY A 94 10.24 19.96 -0.80
CA GLY A 94 10.29 18.81 -1.70
C GLY A 94 9.41 19.02 -2.93
N PHE A 95 9.76 18.27 -3.96
CA PHE A 95 9.00 18.16 -5.19
C PHE A 95 8.90 16.66 -5.55
N HIS A 96 7.69 16.20 -5.86
CA HIS A 96 7.48 14.90 -6.49
C HIS A 96 6.72 15.04 -7.79
N GLY A 97 6.96 14.12 -8.71
CA GLY A 97 6.20 13.99 -9.94
C GLY A 97 5.70 12.56 -10.07
N ARG A 98 4.42 12.39 -10.41
CA ARG A 98 3.78 11.08 -10.56
C ARG A 98 3.02 11.03 -11.87
N ILE A 99 3.24 9.96 -12.62
CA ILE A 99 2.49 9.65 -13.85
C ILE A 99 2.02 8.21 -13.77
N TYR A 100 0.72 8.00 -13.89
CA TYR A 100 0.10 6.70 -14.03
C TYR A 100 -0.59 6.65 -15.38
N ASP A 101 -0.37 5.59 -16.14
CA ASP A 101 -0.92 5.41 -17.48
C ASP A 101 -1.58 4.03 -17.61
N TYR A 102 -2.78 4.02 -18.15
CA TYR A 102 -3.64 2.86 -18.31
C TYR A 102 -3.97 2.62 -19.79
N PRO A 103 -3.01 2.11 -20.60
CA PRO A 103 -3.23 1.90 -22.04
C PRO A 103 -4.38 0.93 -22.33
N SER A 104 -4.64 0.00 -21.40
CA SER A 104 -5.81 -0.88 -21.41
C SER A 104 -6.11 -1.34 -19.98
N GLU A 105 -7.25 -2.00 -19.77
CA GLU A 105 -7.63 -2.59 -18.49
C GLU A 105 -6.62 -3.63 -17.99
N ASP A 106 -5.96 -4.36 -18.90
CA ASP A 106 -5.00 -5.41 -18.62
C ASP A 106 -3.54 -4.94 -18.56
N LYS A 107 -3.30 -3.66 -18.84
CA LYS A 107 -1.95 -3.09 -18.93
C LYS A 107 -1.87 -1.72 -18.27
N GLN A 108 -0.85 -1.55 -17.44
CA GLN A 108 -0.55 -0.26 -16.83
C GLN A 108 0.95 -0.05 -16.69
N TRP A 109 1.35 1.22 -16.58
CA TRP A 109 2.67 1.59 -16.08
C TRP A 109 2.58 2.86 -15.25
N SER A 110 3.53 3.02 -14.35
CA SER A 110 3.69 4.23 -13.56
C SER A 110 5.16 4.64 -13.50
N VAL A 111 5.37 5.93 -13.34
CA VAL A 111 6.67 6.50 -13.01
C VAL A 111 6.44 7.57 -11.95
N GLU A 112 7.16 7.44 -10.85
CA GLU A 112 7.16 8.40 -9.76
C GLU A 112 8.59 8.80 -9.43
N GLY A 113 8.80 10.04 -9.01
CA GLY A 113 10.10 10.48 -8.58
C GLY A 113 10.01 11.74 -7.76
N GLY A 114 10.84 11.82 -6.73
CA GLY A 114 10.80 12.92 -5.78
C GLY A 114 12.14 13.22 -5.14
N VAL A 115 12.29 14.47 -4.72
CA VAL A 115 13.44 14.95 -3.99
C VAL A 115 13.01 15.94 -2.93
N LYS A 116 13.66 15.92 -1.76
CA LYS A 116 13.56 16.99 -0.76
C LYS A 116 14.94 17.64 -0.59
N GLU A 117 15.01 18.84 -0.05
CA GLU A 117 16.26 19.57 0.15
C GLU A 117 17.30 18.75 0.90
N ARG A 118 16.83 18.02 1.92
CA ARG A 118 17.69 17.13 2.70
C ARG A 118 17.40 15.70 2.29
N VAL A 119 18.31 14.85 2.38
CA VAL A 119 18.46 13.42 2.26
C VAL A 119 17.42 12.63 1.44
N GLU A 120 16.13 12.96 1.52
CA GLU A 120 15.02 12.23 0.89
C GLU A 120 15.12 12.26 -0.64
N ARG A 121 15.12 11.08 -1.25
CA ARG A 121 15.13 10.88 -2.71
C ARG A 121 14.33 9.63 -3.02
N GLU A 122 13.48 9.67 -4.03
CA GLU A 122 12.72 8.52 -4.48
C GLU A 122 12.64 8.47 -5.99
N PHE A 123 12.60 7.29 -6.53
CA PHE A 123 12.24 6.98 -7.90
C PHE A 123 11.61 5.59 -7.93
N ASP A 124 10.46 5.49 -8.55
CA ASP A 124 9.75 4.23 -8.77
C ASP A 124 9.27 4.19 -10.22
N ALA A 125 9.53 3.09 -10.90
CA ALA A 125 8.98 2.82 -12.22
C ALA A 125 8.45 1.39 -12.24
N GLU A 126 7.18 1.25 -12.61
CA GLU A 126 6.50 -0.03 -12.65
C GLU A 126 5.79 -0.26 -13.98
N TYR A 127 5.76 -1.52 -14.41
CA TYR A 127 5.01 -1.97 -15.57
C TYR A 127 4.29 -3.27 -15.24
N THR A 128 3.00 -3.33 -15.55
CA THR A 128 2.16 -4.52 -15.35
C THR A 128 1.43 -4.90 -16.64
N LEU A 129 1.44 -6.18 -16.97
CA LEU A 129 0.73 -6.79 -18.09
C LEU A 129 0.06 -8.08 -17.63
N GLY A 130 -1.15 -8.38 -18.13
CA GLY A 130 -1.89 -9.58 -17.76
C GLY A 130 -2.53 -9.50 -16.39
N ARG A 131 -2.88 -8.33 -15.98
CA ARG A 131 -3.42 -7.94 -14.68
C ARG A 131 -4.77 -8.60 -14.37
N LEU A 132 -5.66 -8.71 -15.38
CA LEU A 132 -6.98 -9.34 -15.24
C LEU A 132 -6.93 -10.87 -15.21
N ARG A 133 -5.73 -11.46 -15.41
CA ARG A 133 -5.52 -12.92 -15.44
C ARG A 133 -6.38 -13.67 -16.46
N GLU A 134 -6.87 -12.98 -17.47
CA GLU A 134 -7.61 -13.59 -18.58
C GLU A 134 -6.71 -14.38 -19.52
N LYS A 135 -5.45 -13.95 -19.60
CA LYS A 135 -4.41 -14.64 -20.36
C LYS A 135 -3.65 -15.61 -19.47
N ARG A 136 -3.04 -16.62 -20.09
CA ARG A 136 -2.25 -17.64 -19.39
C ARG A 136 -1.06 -17.09 -18.60
N TRP A 137 -0.51 -15.96 -19.03
CA TRP A 137 0.67 -15.35 -18.44
C TRP A 137 0.39 -13.90 -18.05
N SER A 138 0.97 -13.53 -16.93
CA SER A 138 1.04 -12.14 -16.48
C SER A 138 2.49 -11.78 -16.15
N PHE A 139 2.81 -10.52 -16.24
CA PHE A 139 4.13 -9.98 -15.97
C PHE A 139 4.01 -8.68 -15.16
N ASN A 140 4.89 -8.52 -14.16
CA ASN A 140 5.11 -7.26 -13.48
C ASN A 140 6.62 -7.03 -13.37
N GLY A 141 7.06 -5.80 -13.59
CA GLY A 141 8.44 -5.39 -13.43
C GLY A 141 8.51 -4.05 -12.74
N SER A 142 9.44 -3.90 -11.79
CA SER A 142 9.65 -2.63 -11.09
C SER A 142 11.13 -2.32 -10.90
N VAL A 143 11.44 -1.02 -10.90
CA VAL A 143 12.74 -0.46 -10.54
C VAL A 143 12.48 0.64 -9.52
N ILE A 144 13.08 0.50 -8.34
CA ILE A 144 12.88 1.40 -7.22
C ILE A 144 14.23 1.90 -6.73
N TYR A 145 14.34 3.19 -6.53
CA TYR A 145 15.37 3.84 -5.73
C TYR A 145 14.68 4.63 -4.63
N ASP A 146 14.99 4.33 -3.39
CA ASP A 146 14.47 5.06 -2.24
C ASP A 146 15.62 5.40 -1.29
N ARG A 147 15.66 6.65 -0.85
CA ARG A 147 16.59 7.11 0.19
C ARG A 147 15.83 7.94 1.20
N SER A 148 15.60 7.37 2.37
CA SER A 148 14.86 7.99 3.45
C SER A 148 15.73 8.21 4.69
N GLY A 149 15.73 9.46 5.20
CA GLY A 149 16.33 9.83 6.46
C GLY A 149 15.39 9.68 7.66
N ALA A 150 14.14 9.30 7.42
CA ALA A 150 13.13 9.13 8.47
C ALA A 150 13.23 7.82 9.24
N SER A 151 13.94 6.82 8.71
CA SER A 151 13.95 5.46 9.23
C SER A 151 14.36 5.36 10.69
N ARG A 152 13.64 4.54 11.47
CA ARG A 152 13.84 4.34 12.89
C ARG A 152 14.21 2.90 13.23
N PHE A 153 14.93 2.75 14.33
CA PHE A 153 15.22 1.44 14.91
C PHE A 153 15.26 1.52 16.44
N PHE A 154 14.52 0.64 17.09
CA PHE A 154 14.36 0.59 18.55
C PHE A 154 15.03 -0.61 19.20
N GLY A 155 15.64 -1.49 18.39
CA GLY A 155 16.14 -2.81 18.77
C GLY A 155 15.29 -3.93 18.21
N ILE A 156 15.68 -5.17 18.50
CA ILE A 156 14.99 -6.39 18.03
C ILE A 156 14.10 -6.92 19.16
N GLY A 157 12.85 -7.23 18.85
CA GLY A 157 11.85 -7.81 19.75
C GLY A 157 10.60 -6.96 19.89
N ASN A 158 9.56 -7.59 20.43
CA ASN A 158 8.24 -7.00 20.54
C ASN A 158 8.13 -5.89 21.62
N ASN A 159 8.95 -5.94 22.66
CA ASN A 159 8.88 -5.06 23.82
C ASN A 159 10.03 -4.03 23.86
N THR A 160 10.48 -3.58 22.69
CA THR A 160 11.56 -2.58 22.63
C THR A 160 11.08 -1.22 23.13
N PRO A 161 11.75 -0.64 24.17
CA PRO A 161 11.31 0.62 24.75
C PRO A 161 11.59 1.80 23.83
N ARG A 162 10.69 2.79 23.79
CA ARG A 162 10.85 4.03 22.99
C ARG A 162 12.17 4.76 23.25
N ARG A 163 12.69 4.74 24.48
CA ARG A 163 13.99 5.36 24.82
C ARG A 163 15.18 4.77 24.04
N ASN A 164 15.01 3.63 23.39
CA ASN A 164 16.02 3.02 22.51
C ASN A 164 15.99 3.58 21.09
N GLU A 165 15.11 4.51 20.80
CA GLU A 165 14.97 5.12 19.48
C GLU A 165 16.32 5.56 18.92
N THR A 166 16.55 5.17 17.69
CA THR A 166 17.68 5.63 16.87
C THR A 166 17.19 5.95 15.46
N ASN A 167 17.91 6.81 14.78
CA ASN A 167 17.65 7.17 13.39
C ASN A 167 18.78 6.65 12.49
N PHE A 168 18.42 6.28 11.27
CA PHE A 168 19.37 5.94 10.21
C PHE A 168 18.84 6.40 8.87
N THR A 169 19.74 6.63 7.91
CA THR A 169 19.35 6.82 6.52
C THR A 169 19.33 5.47 5.86
N ASN A 170 18.17 5.08 5.35
CA ASN A 170 17.94 3.86 4.59
C ASN A 170 17.96 4.18 3.11
N GLN A 171 18.96 3.71 2.39
CA GLN A 171 18.99 3.82 0.93
C GLN A 171 18.81 2.44 0.33
N GLN A 172 17.89 2.31 -0.60
CA GLN A 172 17.59 1.06 -1.27
C GLN A 172 17.50 1.24 -2.78
N GLU A 173 18.13 0.33 -3.47
CA GLU A 173 18.05 0.17 -4.92
C GLU A 173 17.49 -1.23 -5.20
N LEU A 174 16.39 -1.31 -5.94
CA LEU A 174 15.68 -2.56 -6.15
C LEU A 174 15.27 -2.71 -7.60
N VAL A 175 15.53 -3.89 -8.15
CA VAL A 175 14.96 -4.33 -9.42
C VAL A 175 14.22 -5.64 -9.16
N GLN A 176 12.96 -5.69 -9.58
CA GLN A 176 12.11 -6.86 -9.40
C GLN A 176 11.43 -7.22 -10.72
N ALA A 177 11.35 -8.52 -10.98
CA ALA A 177 10.55 -9.09 -12.05
C ALA A 177 9.67 -10.20 -11.49
N GLN A 178 8.42 -10.21 -11.92
CA GLN A 178 7.44 -11.22 -11.54
C GLN A 178 6.81 -11.82 -12.79
N VAL A 179 6.70 -13.14 -12.82
CA VAL A 179 6.04 -13.89 -13.88
C VAL A 179 4.97 -14.77 -13.27
N GLY A 180 3.73 -14.54 -13.66
CA GLY A 180 2.56 -15.28 -13.19
C GLY A 180 2.06 -16.26 -14.25
N TRP A 181 1.81 -17.50 -13.84
CA TRP A 181 1.10 -18.50 -14.62
C TRP A 181 -0.32 -18.63 -14.08
N ASN A 182 -1.30 -18.21 -14.87
CA ASN A 182 -2.72 -18.20 -14.53
C ASN A 182 -3.35 -19.54 -14.92
N PHE A 183 -3.68 -20.38 -13.95
CA PHE A 183 -4.42 -21.63 -14.18
C PHE A 183 -5.88 -21.33 -14.53
N THR A 184 -6.46 -20.38 -13.77
CA THR A 184 -7.79 -19.80 -13.95
C THR A 184 -7.70 -18.31 -13.61
N ARG A 185 -8.79 -17.55 -13.76
CA ARG A 185 -8.86 -16.16 -13.26
C ARG A 185 -8.58 -16.06 -11.74
N ALA A 186 -9.01 -17.09 -10.98
CA ALA A 186 -8.84 -17.10 -9.52
C ALA A 186 -7.48 -17.64 -9.06
N TRP A 187 -6.84 -18.53 -9.80
CA TRP A 187 -5.62 -19.21 -9.39
C TRP A 187 -4.40 -18.82 -10.22
N GLN A 188 -3.35 -18.41 -9.56
CA GLN A 188 -2.07 -18.06 -10.18
C GLN A 188 -0.90 -18.65 -9.39
N LEU A 189 0.08 -19.16 -10.11
CA LEU A 189 1.42 -19.40 -9.60
C LEU A 189 2.31 -18.24 -10.03
N LEU A 190 2.92 -17.56 -9.07
CA LEU A 190 3.75 -16.37 -9.29
C LEU A 190 5.19 -16.63 -8.87
N TYR A 191 6.12 -16.45 -9.79
CA TYR A 191 7.54 -16.41 -9.49
C TYR A 191 8.02 -14.97 -9.41
N THR A 192 8.76 -14.64 -8.35
CA THR A 192 9.38 -13.33 -8.13
C THR A 192 10.89 -13.48 -8.05
N ALA A 193 11.60 -12.76 -8.87
CA ALA A 193 13.02 -12.51 -8.75
C ALA A 193 13.24 -11.05 -8.36
N ARG A 194 13.95 -10.80 -7.25
CA ARG A 194 14.29 -9.47 -6.76
C ARG A 194 15.76 -9.36 -6.48
N PHE A 195 16.40 -8.33 -7.01
CA PHE A 195 17.72 -7.91 -6.61
C PHE A 195 17.61 -6.58 -5.86
N ARG A 196 18.27 -6.50 -4.71
CA ARG A 196 18.21 -5.31 -3.85
C ARG A 196 19.59 -5.00 -3.28
N VAL A 197 19.96 -3.71 -3.33
CA VAL A 197 21.10 -3.15 -2.59
C VAL A 197 20.49 -2.32 -1.45
N VAL A 198 21.00 -2.50 -0.25
CA VAL A 198 20.57 -1.76 0.93
C VAL A 198 21.77 -1.12 1.60
N ASP A 199 21.78 0.22 1.66
CA ASP A 199 22.77 0.98 2.38
C ASP A 199 22.15 1.56 3.66
N VAL A 200 22.66 1.12 4.80
CA VAL A 200 22.31 1.67 6.10
C VAL A 200 23.38 2.68 6.53
N LEU A 201 23.06 3.94 6.33
CA LEU A 201 23.94 5.08 6.58
C LEU A 201 23.61 5.75 7.94
N PRO A 202 24.49 6.60 8.48
CA PRO A 202 24.20 7.37 9.70
C PRO A 202 22.89 8.15 9.61
N GLY A 203 22.24 8.31 10.75
CA GLY A 203 21.05 9.13 10.90
C GLY A 203 21.33 10.61 10.62
N THR A 204 20.33 11.32 10.14
CA THR A 204 20.40 12.73 9.75
C THR A 204 19.59 13.66 10.64
N LEU A 205 18.88 13.12 11.64
CA LEU A 205 18.06 13.88 12.56
C LEU A 205 18.84 14.23 13.83
N ASP A 206 19.18 15.50 14.02
CA ASP A 206 20.06 16.00 15.07
C ASP A 206 19.61 15.67 16.51
N ARG A 207 18.33 15.38 16.73
CA ARG A 207 17.75 15.14 18.07
C ARG A 207 17.66 13.67 18.44
N ILE A 208 18.01 12.76 17.53
CA ILE A 208 17.90 11.32 17.72
C ILE A 208 19.26 10.69 17.46
N ALA A 209 19.73 9.86 18.38
CA ALA A 209 21.01 9.17 18.24
C ALA A 209 21.04 8.34 16.94
N SER A 210 22.16 8.34 16.24
CA SER A 210 22.32 7.48 15.07
C SER A 210 22.34 6.01 15.48
N ILE A 211 21.85 5.12 14.60
CA ILE A 211 21.87 3.67 14.82
C ILE A 211 23.30 3.15 15.10
N GLN A 212 24.32 3.73 14.46
CA GLN A 212 25.72 3.37 14.66
C GLN A 212 26.20 3.65 16.08
N GLU A 213 25.70 4.70 16.74
CA GLU A 213 26.08 5.08 18.09
C GLU A 213 25.55 4.09 19.13
N ARG A 214 24.32 3.64 18.98
CA ARG A 214 23.65 2.76 19.96
C ARG A 214 23.74 1.29 19.60
N PHE A 215 23.64 0.97 18.33
CA PHE A 215 23.59 -0.39 17.79
C PHE A 215 24.73 -0.68 16.80
N GLY A 216 25.90 -0.08 16.98
CA GLY A 216 27.02 -0.15 16.05
C GLY A 216 27.58 -1.57 15.75
N ARG A 217 27.11 -2.58 16.50
CA ARG A 217 27.46 -4.00 16.26
C ARG A 217 26.34 -4.80 15.58
N ILE A 218 25.22 -4.16 15.27
CA ILE A 218 24.11 -4.84 14.59
C ILE A 218 24.52 -5.21 13.15
N ARG A 219 24.10 -6.36 12.68
CA ARG A 219 24.35 -6.76 11.30
C ARG A 219 23.48 -6.00 10.34
N GLY A 220 24.04 -5.61 9.20
CA GLY A 220 23.31 -4.93 8.14
C GLY A 220 23.58 -3.41 8.08
N LEU A 221 24.53 -2.88 8.87
CA LEU A 221 25.06 -1.53 8.69
C LEU A 221 25.93 -1.48 7.41
N GLY A 222 25.95 -0.31 6.74
CA GLY A 222 26.63 -0.12 5.47
C GLY A 222 25.95 -0.83 4.31
N THR A 223 26.70 -1.10 3.23
CA THR A 223 26.19 -1.67 1.99
C THR A 223 25.97 -3.17 2.09
N ASN A 224 24.79 -3.62 1.70
CA ASN A 224 24.37 -5.00 1.71
C ASN A 224 23.69 -5.36 0.39
N TYR A 225 23.85 -6.60 -0.06
CA TYR A 225 23.27 -7.12 -1.29
C TYR A 225 22.30 -8.26 -0.97
N GLU A 226 21.18 -8.31 -1.67
CA GLU A 226 20.20 -9.38 -1.55
C GLU A 226 19.67 -9.75 -2.93
N GLN A 227 19.65 -11.04 -3.21
CA GLN A 227 18.88 -11.63 -4.30
C GLN A 227 17.84 -12.58 -3.73
N LEU A 228 16.57 -12.24 -3.89
CA LEU A 228 15.43 -13.06 -3.46
C LEU A 228 14.84 -13.79 -4.66
N ASN A 229 14.58 -15.08 -4.46
CA ASN A 229 13.77 -15.89 -5.36
C ASN A 229 12.60 -16.44 -4.56
N ARG A 230 11.38 -16.09 -4.93
CA ARG A 230 10.14 -16.43 -4.23
C ARG A 230 9.15 -17.10 -5.20
N LEU A 231 8.50 -18.13 -4.73
CA LEU A 231 7.36 -18.74 -5.39
C LEU A 231 6.13 -18.50 -4.54
N SER A 232 5.05 -18.05 -5.18
CA SER A 232 3.77 -17.76 -4.51
C SER A 232 2.64 -18.44 -5.23
N ILE A 233 1.67 -18.98 -4.49
CA ILE A 233 0.40 -19.43 -5.01
C ILE A 233 -0.66 -18.42 -4.55
N ILE A 234 -1.46 -17.96 -5.48
CA ILE A 234 -2.46 -16.91 -5.26
C ILE A 234 -3.82 -17.46 -5.60
N TYR A 235 -4.77 -17.26 -4.70
CA TYR A 235 -6.21 -17.45 -4.92
C TYR A 235 -6.89 -16.10 -4.75
N ASP A 236 -7.63 -15.63 -5.76
CA ASP A 236 -8.24 -14.30 -5.76
C ASP A 236 -9.59 -14.34 -6.46
N THR A 237 -10.63 -14.02 -5.71
CA THR A 237 -12.04 -13.98 -6.14
C THR A 237 -12.68 -12.64 -5.86
N ARG A 238 -11.87 -11.59 -5.65
CA ARG A 238 -12.40 -10.24 -5.42
C ARG A 238 -13.18 -9.75 -6.64
N ASP A 239 -14.28 -9.06 -6.37
CA ASP A 239 -15.13 -8.44 -7.40
C ASP A 239 -14.45 -7.20 -8.02
N ASP A 240 -13.69 -6.46 -7.24
CA ASP A 240 -12.92 -5.29 -7.66
C ASP A 240 -11.51 -5.37 -7.06
N PHE A 241 -10.51 -5.10 -7.86
CA PHE A 241 -9.15 -5.10 -7.37
C PHE A 241 -8.76 -3.79 -6.67
N THR A 242 -9.39 -2.68 -6.97
CA THR A 242 -9.08 -1.36 -6.38
C THR A 242 -9.81 -1.14 -5.06
N ALA A 243 -11.12 -1.37 -5.03
CA ALA A 243 -11.97 -1.16 -3.86
C ALA A 243 -12.94 -2.34 -3.70
N PRO A 244 -12.42 -3.51 -3.29
CA PRO A 244 -13.21 -4.74 -3.23
C PRO A 244 -14.34 -4.63 -2.20
N ARG A 245 -15.50 -5.10 -2.62
CA ARG A 245 -16.69 -5.18 -1.78
C ARG A 245 -17.03 -6.61 -1.39
N SER A 246 -16.62 -7.58 -2.21
CA SER A 246 -16.87 -9.00 -1.98
C SER A 246 -15.71 -9.88 -2.45
N GLY A 247 -15.70 -11.12 -1.96
CA GLY A 247 -14.68 -12.11 -2.32
C GLY A 247 -13.48 -12.10 -1.39
N MET A 248 -12.40 -12.71 -1.82
CA MET A 248 -11.19 -12.86 -1.01
C MET A 248 -9.95 -12.98 -1.89
N THR A 249 -8.80 -12.68 -1.30
CA THR A 249 -7.50 -13.03 -1.86
C THR A 249 -6.64 -13.70 -0.81
N TRP A 250 -5.95 -14.76 -1.20
CA TRP A 250 -4.99 -15.49 -0.38
C TRP A 250 -3.71 -15.70 -1.16
N VAL A 251 -2.60 -15.40 -0.51
CA VAL A 251 -1.25 -15.60 -1.04
C VAL A 251 -0.48 -16.45 -0.06
N ALA A 252 -0.05 -17.64 -0.47
CA ALA A 252 0.92 -18.43 0.27
C ALA A 252 2.23 -18.39 -0.51
N TYR A 253 3.34 -18.17 0.17
CA TYR A 253 4.64 -18.05 -0.49
C TYR A 253 5.78 -18.70 0.29
N GLY A 254 6.83 -19.03 -0.45
CA GLY A 254 8.11 -19.45 0.09
C GLY A 254 9.25 -18.94 -0.79
N GLY A 255 10.37 -18.60 -0.18
CA GLY A 255 11.49 -18.02 -0.88
C GLY A 255 12.83 -18.25 -0.21
N VAL A 256 13.88 -17.99 -0.97
CA VAL A 256 15.26 -17.99 -0.49
C VAL A 256 15.94 -16.72 -0.92
N ALA A 257 16.55 -16.04 0.03
CA ALA A 257 17.41 -14.88 -0.21
C ALA A 257 18.87 -15.28 -0.06
N SER A 258 19.70 -14.80 -0.97
CA SER A 258 21.14 -15.01 -1.00
C SER A 258 21.87 -13.70 -1.22
N ARG A 259 23.17 -13.66 -0.91
CA ARG A 259 23.99 -12.46 -1.11
C ARG A 259 24.38 -12.30 -2.57
N SER A 260 24.68 -13.37 -3.27
CA SER A 260 25.05 -13.36 -4.68
C SER A 260 24.67 -14.66 -5.36
N GLY A 261 24.02 -14.57 -6.53
CA GLY A 261 23.57 -15.73 -7.29
C GLY A 261 22.46 -16.53 -6.59
N ILE A 262 21.84 -17.42 -7.32
CA ILE A 262 20.78 -18.28 -6.80
C ILE A 262 21.40 -19.32 -5.86
N PHE A 263 20.96 -19.38 -4.61
CA PHE A 263 21.41 -20.31 -3.56
C PHE A 263 22.89 -20.20 -3.15
N ASN A 264 23.60 -19.15 -3.59
CA ASN A 264 24.96 -18.92 -3.14
C ASN A 264 24.96 -17.94 -1.94
N GLU A 265 25.70 -18.28 -0.88
CA GLU A 265 25.75 -17.50 0.36
C GLU A 265 24.33 -17.15 0.90
N SER A 266 23.53 -18.17 1.17
CA SER A 266 22.17 -17.99 1.70
C SER A 266 22.15 -17.10 2.93
N LEU A 267 21.36 -16.03 2.88
CA LEU A 267 21.11 -15.11 3.99
C LEU A 267 19.96 -15.61 4.86
N TYR A 268 18.85 -16.00 4.24
CA TYR A 268 17.66 -16.51 4.90
C TYR A 268 16.75 -17.26 3.92
N SER A 269 15.86 -18.03 4.48
CA SER A 269 14.66 -18.50 3.80
C SER A 269 13.43 -17.86 4.44
N GLU A 270 12.40 -17.68 3.65
CA GLU A 270 11.13 -17.10 4.08
C GLU A 270 9.96 -17.98 3.67
N ALA A 271 8.89 -17.91 4.44
CA ALA A 271 7.59 -18.45 4.10
C ALA A 271 6.52 -17.55 4.73
N GLY A 272 5.35 -17.51 4.14
CA GLY A 272 4.30 -16.69 4.68
C GLY A 272 2.95 -16.93 4.04
N ILE A 273 1.94 -16.33 4.69
CA ILE A 273 0.57 -16.28 4.21
C ILE A 273 0.07 -14.85 4.38
N ASP A 274 -0.59 -14.33 3.35
CA ASP A 274 -1.32 -13.07 3.36
C ASP A 274 -2.74 -13.34 2.86
N GLY A 275 -3.75 -12.94 3.64
CA GLY A 275 -5.14 -13.21 3.33
C GLY A 275 -6.02 -12.01 3.59
N ARG A 276 -6.91 -11.71 2.64
CA ARG A 276 -7.89 -10.63 2.74
C ARG A 276 -9.25 -11.17 2.38
N VAL A 277 -10.26 -10.79 3.14
CA VAL A 277 -11.64 -11.22 2.92
C VAL A 277 -12.57 -10.02 3.04
N PHE A 278 -13.52 -9.94 2.12
CA PHE A 278 -14.48 -8.85 2.00
C PHE A 278 -15.88 -9.41 2.03
N TRP A 279 -16.67 -9.03 3.04
CA TRP A 279 -18.05 -9.44 3.20
C TRP A 279 -18.96 -8.24 3.02
N PRO A 280 -19.78 -8.17 1.97
CA PRO A 280 -20.81 -7.15 1.86
C PRO A 280 -21.88 -7.38 2.93
N LEU A 281 -22.08 -6.41 3.81
CA LEU A 281 -23.14 -6.42 4.79
C LEU A 281 -24.44 -5.86 4.21
N ASP A 282 -24.31 -4.85 3.37
CA ASP A 282 -25.37 -4.25 2.56
C ASP A 282 -24.78 -3.54 1.32
N SER A 283 -25.60 -2.81 0.56
CA SER A 283 -25.17 -2.10 -0.65
C SER A 283 -24.14 -0.98 -0.41
N ARG A 284 -23.96 -0.52 0.82
CA ARG A 284 -23.04 0.57 1.20
C ARG A 284 -21.98 0.14 2.20
N THR A 285 -22.09 -1.06 2.74
CA THR A 285 -21.26 -1.49 3.87
C THR A 285 -20.54 -2.78 3.58
N VAL A 286 -19.25 -2.81 3.87
CA VAL A 286 -18.37 -3.99 3.73
C VAL A 286 -17.63 -4.22 5.04
N LEU A 287 -17.62 -5.45 5.53
CA LEU A 287 -16.68 -5.88 6.56
C LEU A 287 -15.44 -6.45 5.88
N ALA A 288 -14.32 -5.76 6.01
CA ALA A 288 -13.05 -6.17 5.43
C ALA A 288 -12.12 -6.70 6.52
N SER A 289 -11.39 -7.77 6.24
CA SER A 289 -10.36 -8.28 7.13
C SER A 289 -9.09 -8.63 6.38
N HIS A 290 -7.96 -8.45 7.03
CA HIS A 290 -6.64 -8.80 6.55
C HIS A 290 -5.88 -9.56 7.64
N VAL A 291 -5.15 -10.60 7.24
CA VAL A 291 -4.26 -11.35 8.13
C VAL A 291 -2.96 -11.63 7.38
N SER A 292 -1.84 -11.42 8.05
CA SER A 292 -0.52 -11.71 7.51
C SER A 292 0.35 -12.44 8.52
N LEU A 293 1.05 -13.45 8.06
CA LEU A 293 2.07 -14.18 8.81
C LEU A 293 3.32 -14.27 7.94
N HIS A 294 4.43 -13.73 8.42
CA HIS A 294 5.73 -13.87 7.81
C HIS A 294 6.67 -14.65 8.72
N TYR A 295 7.32 -15.68 8.20
CA TYR A 295 8.16 -16.60 8.94
C TYR A 295 9.50 -16.79 8.25
N LEU A 296 10.61 -16.67 9.01
CA LEU A 296 11.97 -16.86 8.56
C LEU A 296 12.55 -18.15 9.19
N PRO A 297 12.33 -19.33 8.59
CA PRO A 297 12.75 -20.60 9.16
C PRO A 297 14.27 -20.72 9.34
N SER A 298 15.03 -20.11 8.44
CA SER A 298 16.48 -20.10 8.48
C SER A 298 16.99 -18.66 8.47
N ALA A 299 17.70 -18.25 9.52
CA ALA A 299 18.10 -16.86 9.75
C ALA A 299 19.45 -16.77 10.48
N HIS A 300 20.50 -17.44 9.98
CA HIS A 300 21.77 -17.54 10.69
C HIS A 300 22.61 -16.26 10.68
N ARG A 301 22.49 -15.41 9.67
CA ARG A 301 23.29 -14.19 9.49
C ARG A 301 22.45 -13.00 9.01
N LEU A 302 21.22 -12.95 9.46
CA LEU A 302 20.21 -11.98 9.00
C LEU A 302 20.64 -10.55 9.33
N PRO A 303 20.73 -9.64 8.35
CA PRO A 303 20.83 -8.22 8.62
C PRO A 303 19.50 -7.72 9.20
N PHE A 304 19.53 -6.70 10.07
CA PHE A 304 18.33 -6.23 10.79
C PHE A 304 17.23 -5.74 9.85
N TRP A 305 17.60 -5.11 8.74
CA TRP A 305 16.65 -4.63 7.73
C TRP A 305 15.92 -5.75 6.95
N ALA A 306 16.39 -6.98 7.03
CA ALA A 306 15.75 -8.16 6.44
C ALA A 306 14.89 -8.93 7.46
N LEU A 307 14.85 -8.50 8.72
CA LEU A 307 13.90 -9.02 9.71
C LEU A 307 12.47 -8.62 9.32
N SER A 308 11.51 -9.37 9.81
CA SER A 308 10.11 -8.94 9.79
C SER A 308 9.95 -7.67 10.60
N SER A 309 9.20 -6.69 10.10
CA SER A 309 8.89 -5.46 10.81
C SER A 309 7.40 -5.21 10.87
N LEU A 310 6.96 -4.54 11.94
CA LEU A 310 5.59 -4.08 12.11
C LEU A 310 5.58 -2.62 12.57
N GLY A 311 4.53 -1.91 12.19
CA GLY A 311 4.30 -0.49 12.46
C GLY A 311 4.22 0.30 11.17
N GLY A 312 3.44 1.38 11.21
CA GLY A 312 3.28 2.28 10.09
C GLY A 312 2.20 1.91 9.09
N GLY A 313 2.21 2.62 8.01
CA GLY A 313 1.37 2.41 6.83
C GLY A 313 2.08 1.57 5.77
N GLN A 314 1.80 1.87 4.52
CA GLN A 314 2.49 1.23 3.38
C GLN A 314 3.88 1.83 3.19
N THR A 315 4.83 0.98 2.82
CA THR A 315 6.14 1.43 2.38
C THR A 315 6.34 1.17 0.89
N SER A 316 7.07 2.06 0.22
CA SER A 316 7.39 1.91 -1.21
C SER A 316 8.17 0.64 -1.54
N VAL A 317 8.93 0.09 -0.59
CA VAL A 317 9.86 -1.02 -0.81
C VAL A 317 9.47 -2.32 -0.12
N GLY A 318 8.55 -2.31 0.83
CA GLY A 318 8.33 -3.45 1.72
C GLY A 318 6.94 -4.07 1.75
N GLY A 319 5.95 -3.47 1.10
CA GLY A 319 4.56 -3.89 1.22
C GLY A 319 3.83 -3.25 2.41
N GLU A 320 2.66 -3.75 2.71
CA GLU A 320 1.80 -3.21 3.76
C GLU A 320 2.33 -3.53 5.15
N GLN A 321 2.40 -2.51 5.99
CA GLN A 321 2.75 -2.66 7.39
C GLN A 321 1.53 -2.31 8.23
N PRO A 322 0.82 -3.28 8.77
CA PRO A 322 -0.30 -3.04 9.68
C PRO A 322 0.20 -2.46 11.00
N LEU A 323 -0.71 -2.09 11.88
CA LEU A 323 -0.50 -1.34 13.12
C LEU A 323 -0.38 0.17 12.88
N ARG A 324 -1.39 0.75 12.28
CA ARG A 324 -1.50 2.18 11.91
C ARG A 324 -1.55 3.17 13.09
N GLY A 325 -1.14 2.77 14.27
CA GLY A 325 -0.93 3.62 15.45
C GLY A 325 0.55 3.70 15.87
N PHE A 326 1.46 3.22 15.01
CA PHE A 326 2.90 3.21 15.24
C PHE A 326 3.64 3.71 14.00
N GLY A 327 4.84 4.24 14.16
CA GLY A 327 5.71 4.60 13.04
C GLY A 327 6.27 3.38 12.32
N ASP A 328 6.81 3.60 11.13
CA ASP A 328 7.36 2.55 10.29
C ASP A 328 8.50 1.80 10.99
N GLY A 329 8.44 0.46 10.93
CA GLY A 329 9.48 -0.36 11.53
C GLY A 329 9.61 -0.20 13.05
N ARG A 330 8.51 0.11 13.75
CA ARG A 330 8.53 0.24 15.21
C ARG A 330 8.96 -1.03 15.94
N PHE A 331 8.62 -2.19 15.40
CA PHE A 331 8.95 -3.50 15.94
C PHE A 331 9.66 -4.35 14.90
N TYR A 332 10.83 -4.89 15.26
CA TYR A 332 11.60 -5.82 14.42
C TYR A 332 11.72 -7.15 15.11
N GLY A 333 11.43 -8.22 14.41
CA GLY A 333 11.60 -9.58 14.90
C GLY A 333 11.89 -10.57 13.78
N ARG A 334 12.23 -11.80 14.14
CA ARG A 334 12.48 -12.84 13.15
C ARG A 334 11.23 -13.16 12.34
N ASN A 335 10.09 -13.18 13.00
CA ASN A 335 8.79 -13.47 12.39
C ASN A 335 7.81 -12.39 12.78
N SER A 336 6.74 -12.23 12.01
CA SER A 336 5.65 -11.29 12.33
C SER A 336 4.29 -11.90 12.06
N PHE A 337 3.34 -11.48 12.87
CA PHE A 337 1.91 -11.73 12.69
C PHE A 337 1.16 -10.42 12.79
N SER A 338 0.18 -10.23 11.94
CA SER A 338 -0.73 -9.09 12.03
C SER A 338 -2.12 -9.47 11.56
N ALA A 339 -3.12 -8.80 12.12
CA ALA A 339 -4.49 -8.90 11.67
C ALA A 339 -5.19 -7.55 11.79
N THR A 340 -6.04 -7.25 10.83
CA THR A 340 -6.84 -6.03 10.74
C THR A 340 -8.29 -6.37 10.46
N VAL A 341 -9.20 -5.66 11.07
CA VAL A 341 -10.63 -5.67 10.73
C VAL A 341 -11.09 -4.23 10.55
N GLU A 342 -11.76 -3.98 9.42
CA GLU A 342 -12.35 -2.69 9.08
C GLU A 342 -13.84 -2.82 8.79
N TYR A 343 -14.63 -1.90 9.33
CA TYR A 343 -16.03 -1.70 8.94
C TYR A 343 -16.08 -0.53 7.96
N ARG A 344 -16.15 -0.82 6.67
CA ARG A 344 -16.14 0.16 5.56
C ARG A 344 -17.55 0.56 5.21
N HIS A 345 -17.87 1.86 5.32
CA HIS A 345 -19.20 2.37 5.02
C HIS A 345 -19.13 3.54 4.06
N THR A 346 -19.78 3.43 2.89
CA THR A 346 -19.95 4.54 1.95
C THR A 346 -20.95 5.54 2.53
N ALA A 347 -20.45 6.64 3.07
CA ALA A 347 -21.23 7.66 3.75
C ALA A 347 -22.07 8.49 2.75
N PHE A 348 -21.45 8.92 1.66
CA PHE A 348 -22.11 9.64 0.58
C PHE A 348 -21.32 9.53 -0.72
N THR A 349 -22.00 9.85 -1.82
CA THR A 349 -21.42 9.91 -3.17
C THR A 349 -21.73 11.25 -3.81
N PHE A 350 -20.88 11.70 -4.69
CA PHE A 350 -21.10 12.89 -5.49
C PHE A 350 -20.40 12.78 -6.84
N ASP A 351 -20.94 13.47 -7.84
CA ASP A 351 -20.33 13.55 -9.16
C ASP A 351 -19.55 14.86 -9.27
N ALA A 352 -18.27 14.74 -9.64
CA ALA A 352 -17.37 15.84 -9.94
C ALA A 352 -16.81 15.65 -11.36
N ILE A 353 -15.50 15.56 -11.52
CA ILE A 353 -14.87 15.13 -12.79
C ILE A 353 -15.15 13.65 -13.07
N SER A 354 -15.34 12.88 -12.02
CA SER A 354 -15.77 11.48 -12.03
C SER A 354 -16.71 11.21 -10.87
N HIS A 355 -17.33 10.04 -10.83
CA HIS A 355 -18.12 9.59 -9.68
C HIS A 355 -17.19 9.33 -8.49
N VAL A 356 -17.42 10.01 -7.37
CA VAL A 356 -16.62 9.91 -6.15
C VAL A 356 -17.46 9.35 -5.01
N GLU A 357 -16.96 8.29 -4.37
CA GLU A 357 -17.51 7.71 -3.15
C GLU A 357 -16.66 8.16 -1.95
N ILE A 358 -17.30 8.65 -0.90
CA ILE A 358 -16.64 8.93 0.38
C ILE A 358 -16.97 7.83 1.36
N GLU A 359 -15.92 7.15 1.81
CA GLU A 359 -16.01 6.03 2.76
C GLU A 359 -15.44 6.42 4.12
N VAL A 360 -16.10 5.96 5.17
CA VAL A 360 -15.62 6.01 6.56
C VAL A 360 -15.40 4.58 7.03
N ALA A 361 -14.22 4.31 7.60
CA ALA A 361 -13.81 2.96 7.96
C ALA A 361 -13.18 2.90 9.36
N PRO A 362 -13.96 2.77 10.43
CA PRO A 362 -13.40 2.38 11.72
C PRO A 362 -12.70 1.02 11.63
N PHE A 363 -11.53 0.91 12.28
CA PHE A 363 -10.69 -0.27 12.22
C PHE A 363 -10.05 -0.64 13.55
N VAL A 364 -9.64 -1.88 13.65
CA VAL A 364 -8.78 -2.41 14.72
C VAL A 364 -7.67 -3.21 14.08
N ASP A 365 -6.42 -2.87 14.44
CA ASP A 365 -5.23 -3.63 14.05
C ASP A 365 -4.64 -4.32 15.28
N VAL A 366 -4.13 -5.53 15.10
CA VAL A 366 -3.34 -6.25 16.10
C VAL A 366 -2.11 -6.87 15.44
N GLY A 367 -1.01 -6.95 16.18
CA GLY A 367 0.20 -7.58 15.64
C GLY A 367 1.29 -7.79 16.67
N ASP A 368 2.25 -8.63 16.31
CA ASP A 368 3.39 -8.99 17.13
C ASP A 368 4.56 -9.47 16.26
N VAL A 369 5.78 -9.23 16.75
CA VAL A 369 6.99 -9.84 16.22
C VAL A 369 7.55 -10.85 17.21
N PHE A 370 7.93 -12.02 16.74
CA PHE A 370 8.34 -13.12 17.60
C PHE A 370 9.58 -13.86 17.07
N SER A 371 10.29 -14.57 17.95
CA SER A 371 11.55 -15.24 17.60
C SER A 371 11.37 -16.63 17.01
N ASP A 372 10.41 -17.40 17.53
CA ASP A 372 10.12 -18.78 17.11
C ASP A 372 8.63 -19.10 17.30
N ALA A 373 8.17 -20.20 16.71
CA ALA A 373 6.74 -20.57 16.77
C ALA A 373 6.24 -20.82 18.21
N ALA A 374 7.12 -21.24 19.13
CA ALA A 374 6.75 -21.48 20.53
C ALA A 374 6.58 -20.16 21.30
N SER A 375 7.22 -19.10 20.83
CA SER A 375 7.09 -17.75 21.40
C SER A 375 5.98 -16.90 20.75
N PHE A 376 5.12 -17.49 19.93
CA PHE A 376 3.96 -16.80 19.35
C PHE A 376 2.99 -16.36 20.46
N PRO A 377 2.92 -15.06 20.79
CA PRO A 377 2.24 -14.62 22.01
C PRO A 377 0.86 -14.03 21.72
N ILE A 378 -0.17 -14.84 21.78
CA ILE A 378 -1.56 -14.34 21.71
C ILE A 378 -1.85 -13.28 22.79
N LYS A 379 -1.09 -13.28 23.88
CA LYS A 379 -1.31 -12.38 25.03
C LYS A 379 -0.59 -11.03 24.96
N ALA A 380 0.41 -10.87 24.08
CA ALA A 380 1.26 -9.69 24.04
C ALA A 380 1.11 -8.90 22.73
N LEU A 381 -0.01 -9.07 22.02
CA LEU A 381 -0.27 -8.34 20.77
C LEU A 381 -0.34 -6.83 21.01
N HIS A 382 0.37 -6.06 20.21
CA HIS A 382 0.13 -4.63 20.06
C HIS A 382 -1.24 -4.43 19.43
N LYS A 383 -1.94 -3.39 19.87
CA LYS A 383 -3.31 -3.09 19.45
C LYS A 383 -3.40 -1.64 19.03
N VAL A 384 -4.12 -1.41 17.95
CA VAL A 384 -4.48 -0.10 17.44
C VAL A 384 -5.97 -0.06 17.22
N ALA A 385 -6.60 1.05 17.58
CA ALA A 385 -7.96 1.37 17.15
C ALA A 385 -7.92 2.70 16.39
N GLY A 386 -8.71 2.80 15.33
CA GLY A 386 -8.65 3.99 14.49
C GLY A 386 -9.85 4.17 13.59
N VAL A 387 -9.77 5.19 12.76
CA VAL A 387 -10.76 5.49 11.72
C VAL A 387 -10.05 5.93 10.45
N GLY A 388 -10.46 5.36 9.31
CA GLY A 388 -10.04 5.75 7.98
C GLY A 388 -11.12 6.57 7.27
N PHE A 389 -10.67 7.52 6.46
CA PHE A 389 -11.49 8.27 5.51
C PHE A 389 -10.92 8.04 4.12
N ARG A 390 -11.77 7.70 3.17
CA ARG A 390 -11.32 7.35 1.82
C ARG A 390 -12.17 8.06 0.79
N GLY A 391 -11.50 8.60 -0.24
CA GLY A 391 -12.12 9.11 -1.45
C GLY A 391 -11.85 8.14 -2.60
N ILE A 392 -12.89 7.50 -3.11
CA ILE A 392 -12.78 6.49 -4.15
C ILE A 392 -13.30 7.08 -5.44
N ALA A 393 -12.42 7.24 -6.43
CA ALA A 393 -12.77 7.67 -7.77
C ALA A 393 -12.44 6.52 -8.76
N ARG A 394 -13.48 5.79 -9.16
CA ARG A 394 -13.31 4.63 -10.03
C ARG A 394 -12.89 5.02 -11.45
N PRO A 395 -12.09 4.21 -12.13
CA PRO A 395 -11.68 2.85 -11.76
C PRO A 395 -10.34 2.75 -11.02
N SER A 396 -9.64 3.84 -10.72
CA SER A 396 -8.20 3.72 -10.42
C SER A 396 -7.67 4.57 -9.26
N VAL A 397 -8.42 5.53 -8.72
CA VAL A 397 -7.88 6.47 -7.72
C VAL A 397 -8.58 6.30 -6.40
N VAL A 398 -7.80 5.95 -5.38
CA VAL A 398 -8.24 5.95 -3.99
C VAL A 398 -7.25 6.79 -3.20
N GLY A 399 -7.72 7.89 -2.64
CA GLY A 399 -6.96 8.64 -1.63
C GLY A 399 -7.48 8.28 -0.25
N TYR A 400 -6.60 8.14 0.74
CA TYR A 400 -7.00 7.83 2.10
C TYR A 400 -6.30 8.70 3.15
N VAL A 401 -6.96 8.81 4.32
CA VAL A 401 -6.42 9.33 5.57
C VAL A 401 -6.81 8.35 6.67
N ASP A 402 -5.84 7.67 7.27
CA ASP A 402 -6.06 6.77 8.40
C ASP A 402 -5.51 7.41 9.68
N ILE A 403 -6.35 7.50 10.72
CA ILE A 403 -6.00 8.00 12.04
C ILE A 403 -6.06 6.82 13.00
N GLY A 404 -4.90 6.39 13.50
CA GLY A 404 -4.78 5.27 14.43
C GLY A 404 -4.24 5.71 15.79
N TYR A 405 -4.64 4.99 16.84
CA TYR A 405 -4.15 5.19 18.18
C TYR A 405 -3.64 3.87 18.77
N GLY A 406 -2.35 3.83 19.07
CA GLY A 406 -1.65 2.72 19.69
C GLY A 406 -1.02 3.10 21.02
N SER A 407 -0.21 2.22 21.60
CA SER A 407 0.49 2.50 22.87
C SER A 407 1.52 3.62 22.77
N ASP A 408 2.00 3.93 21.58
CA ASP A 408 2.96 5.01 21.33
C ASP A 408 2.28 6.37 21.07
N GLY A 409 0.94 6.39 21.00
CA GLY A 409 0.13 7.58 20.77
C GLY A 409 -0.67 7.52 19.47
N ALA A 410 -1.04 8.70 18.97
CA ALA A 410 -1.75 8.84 17.69
C ALA A 410 -0.77 8.92 16.52
N ALA A 411 -1.17 8.32 15.40
CA ALA A 411 -0.50 8.42 14.11
C ALA A 411 -1.52 8.72 13.01
N VAL A 412 -1.11 9.45 11.99
CA VAL A 412 -1.93 9.80 10.83
C VAL A 412 -1.17 9.43 9.57
N PHE A 413 -1.75 8.56 8.77
CA PHE A 413 -1.19 8.13 7.50
C PHE A 413 -2.08 8.59 6.36
N THR A 414 -1.46 9.04 5.28
CA THR A 414 -2.14 9.45 4.06
C THR A 414 -1.49 8.76 2.87
N GLY A 415 -2.25 8.51 1.84
CA GLY A 415 -1.72 7.89 0.64
C GLY A 415 -2.76 7.76 -0.47
N ILE A 416 -2.29 7.19 -1.56
CA ILE A 416 -3.09 6.74 -2.69
C ILE A 416 -3.08 5.21 -2.66
N ASN A 417 -4.13 4.58 -3.08
CA ASN A 417 -4.45 3.16 -2.99
C ASN A 417 -5.16 2.77 -1.68
N TYR A 418 -5.73 1.59 -1.70
CA TYR A 418 -6.43 1.03 -0.53
C TYR A 418 -5.40 0.48 0.46
N PRO A 419 -5.59 0.64 1.79
CA PRO A 419 -4.65 0.15 2.80
C PRO A 419 -4.44 -1.36 2.77
N PHE A 420 -5.42 -2.14 2.31
CA PHE A 420 -5.28 -3.58 2.02
C PHE A 420 -6.39 -4.13 1.11
#